data_39f4cd36fe7a3b79617c2a8fa7f3589e
#
_entry.id   39f4cd36fe7a3b79617c2a8fa7f3589e
#
_cell.length_a   1.000
_cell.length_b   1.000
_cell.length_c   1.000
_cell.angle_alpha   90.00
_cell.angle_beta   90.00
_cell.angle_gamma   90.00
#
_symmetry.space_group_name_H-M   'P 1'
#
loop_
_entity.id
_entity.type
_entity.pdbx_description
1 polymer ?
#
loop_
_entity_poly.entity_id
_entity_poly.type
_entity_poly.pdbx_seq_one_letter_code
_entity_poly.pdbx_strand_id
1 'polypeptide(L)' 'MHDESKVRIDKWLWAARFYKTRSLAAQAVERQRIKLNGLATKPGKEVRAGDWLLVTNDSGEYEIQVMALAELR' A
#
# COMPACT_ATOMS: atom_id res chain seq x y z
N MET A 1 13.16 10.47 -17.94
CA MET A 1 13.08 10.79 -16.51
C MET A 1 11.96 10.00 -15.86
N HIS A 2 12.23 9.36 -14.76
CA HIS A 2 11.18 8.60 -14.10
C HIS A 2 10.72 9.35 -12.86
N ASP A 3 9.53 9.03 -12.45
CA ASP A 3 8.86 9.68 -11.33
C ASP A 3 8.99 8.79 -10.10
N GLU A 4 9.81 9.20 -9.15
CA GLU A 4 10.03 8.43 -7.93
C GLU A 4 9.04 8.76 -6.83
N SER A 5 8.09 9.66 -7.11
CA SER A 5 7.08 10.02 -6.13
C SER A 5 5.93 9.03 -6.08
N LYS A 6 5.94 8.01 -6.93
CA LYS A 6 4.89 7.01 -7.00
C LYS A 6 5.46 5.61 -6.95
N VAL A 7 4.74 4.72 -6.29
CA VAL A 7 5.08 3.30 -6.27
C VAL A 7 3.80 2.49 -6.19
N ARG A 8 3.79 1.29 -6.78
CA ARG A 8 2.61 0.44 -6.72
C ARG A 8 2.27 0.12 -5.27
N ILE A 9 0.97 0.09 -4.99
CA ILE A 9 0.51 -0.13 -3.62
C ILE A 9 0.94 -1.48 -3.07
N ASP A 10 0.94 -2.52 -3.91
CA ASP A 10 1.39 -3.84 -3.44
C ASP A 10 2.86 -3.83 -3.08
N LYS A 11 3.68 -3.13 -3.86
CA LYS A 11 5.10 -3.02 -3.54
C LYS A 11 5.31 -2.22 -2.26
N TRP A 12 4.58 -1.13 -2.09
CA TRP A 12 4.73 -0.30 -0.91
C TRP A 12 4.37 -1.07 0.36
N LEU A 13 3.26 -1.80 0.31
CA LEU A 13 2.81 -2.58 1.46
C LEU A 13 3.83 -3.66 1.83
N TRP A 14 4.43 -4.30 0.82
CA TRP A 14 5.47 -5.29 1.06
C TRP A 14 6.73 -4.63 1.61
N ALA A 15 7.17 -3.54 1.00
CA ALA A 15 8.40 -2.87 1.41
C ALA A 15 8.27 -2.28 2.81
N ALA A 16 7.07 -1.85 3.17
CA ALA A 16 6.80 -1.32 4.51
C ALA A 16 6.56 -2.43 5.54
N ARG A 17 6.69 -3.69 5.13
CA ARG A 17 6.65 -4.88 5.99
C ARG A 17 5.28 -5.17 6.57
N PHE A 18 4.23 -4.74 5.91
CA PHE A 18 2.88 -5.13 6.29
C PHE A 18 2.56 -6.55 5.82
N TYR A 19 3.27 -7.03 4.82
CA TYR A 19 3.08 -8.39 4.28
C TYR A 19 4.43 -9.01 4.00
N LYS A 20 4.51 -10.31 4.18
CA LYS A 20 5.77 -11.04 4.02
C LYS A 20 6.24 -11.11 2.57
N THR A 21 5.29 -11.10 1.64
CA THR A 21 5.61 -11.13 0.22
C THR A 21 4.76 -10.11 -0.51
N ARG A 22 5.24 -9.71 -1.69
CA ARG A 22 4.49 -8.79 -2.52
C ARG A 22 3.19 -9.43 -3.01
N SER A 23 3.21 -10.76 -3.25
CA SER A 23 1.99 -11.48 -3.65
C SER A 23 0.92 -11.39 -2.57
N LEU A 24 1.31 -11.54 -1.31
CA LEU A 24 0.34 -11.42 -0.22
C LEU A 24 -0.23 -10.02 -0.14
N ALA A 25 0.60 -9.02 -0.37
CA ALA A 25 0.11 -7.64 -0.40
C ALA A 25 -0.90 -7.45 -1.52
N ALA A 26 -0.60 -7.96 -2.71
CA ALA A 26 -1.51 -7.86 -3.84
C ALA A 26 -2.85 -8.55 -3.55
N GLN A 27 -2.79 -9.72 -2.94
CA GLN A 27 -4.00 -10.46 -2.58
C GLN A 27 -4.86 -9.66 -1.59
N ALA A 28 -4.22 -9.02 -0.61
CA ALA A 28 -4.96 -8.21 0.36
C ALA A 28 -5.69 -7.07 -0.33
N VAL A 29 -5.04 -6.43 -1.30
CA VAL A 29 -5.68 -5.36 -2.06
C VAL A 29 -6.85 -5.91 -2.87
N GLU A 30 -6.66 -7.07 -3.53
CA GLU A 30 -7.73 -7.68 -4.32
C GLU A 30 -8.93 -8.06 -3.46
N ARG A 31 -8.68 -8.45 -2.21
CA ARG A 31 -9.75 -8.82 -1.28
C ARG A 31 -10.34 -7.61 -0.59
N GLN A 32 -9.96 -6.43 -1.03
CA GLN A 32 -10.46 -5.16 -0.52
C GLN A 32 -10.20 -4.96 0.98
N ARG A 33 -9.08 -5.47 1.43
CA ARG A 33 -8.63 -5.23 2.81
C ARG A 33 -7.82 -3.96 2.92
N ILE A 34 -7.55 -3.31 1.79
CA ILE A 34 -6.79 -2.07 1.73
C ILE A 34 -7.64 -1.03 1.02
N LYS A 35 -7.75 0.15 1.62
CA LYS A 35 -8.40 1.29 0.97
C LYS A 35 -7.41 2.40 0.82
N LEU A 36 -7.47 3.10 -0.30
CA LEU A 36 -6.60 4.22 -0.59
C LEU A 36 -7.44 5.50 -0.50
N ASN A 37 -7.10 6.36 0.43
CA ASN A 37 -7.83 7.61 0.66
C ASN A 37 -9.33 7.35 0.82
N GLY A 38 -9.66 6.26 1.51
CA GLY A 38 -11.04 5.91 1.80
C GLY A 38 -11.75 5.15 0.69
N LEU A 39 -11.08 4.85 -0.42
CA LEU A 39 -11.70 4.21 -1.57
C LEU A 39 -11.07 2.85 -1.85
N ALA A 40 -11.87 1.94 -2.40
CA ALA A 40 -11.36 0.65 -2.83
C ALA A 40 -10.28 0.88 -3.91
N THR A 41 -9.32 -0.03 -3.96
CA THR A 41 -8.21 0.13 -4.88
C THR A 41 -7.80 -1.22 -5.47
N LYS A 42 -6.88 -1.19 -6.41
CA LYS A 42 -6.37 -2.40 -7.09
C LYS A 42 -4.88 -2.53 -6.83
N PRO A 43 -4.32 -3.76 -6.95
CA PRO A 43 -2.90 -3.97 -6.62
C PRO A 43 -1.94 -3.12 -7.42
N GLY A 44 -2.28 -2.80 -8.66
CA GLY A 44 -1.42 -1.99 -9.51
C GLY A 44 -1.55 -0.50 -9.32
N LYS A 45 -2.44 -0.07 -8.44
CA LYS A 45 -2.62 1.35 -8.19
C LYS A 45 -1.35 1.93 -7.57
N GLU A 46 -0.94 3.10 -8.04
CA GLU A 46 0.24 3.77 -7.51
C GLU A 46 -0.15 4.68 -6.35
N VAL A 47 0.70 4.68 -5.33
CA VAL A 47 0.53 5.56 -4.17
C VAL A 47 1.65 6.60 -4.16
N ARG A 48 1.39 7.70 -3.49
CA ARG A 48 2.32 8.81 -3.35
C ARG A 48 2.48 9.18 -1.89
N ALA A 49 3.56 9.86 -1.58
CA ALA A 49 3.73 10.42 -0.24
C ALA A 49 2.53 11.32 0.06
N GLY A 50 1.97 11.18 1.23
CA GLY A 50 0.78 11.91 1.65
C GLY A 50 -0.51 11.12 1.52
N ASP A 51 -0.53 10.06 0.73
CA ASP A 51 -1.73 9.23 0.62
C ASP A 51 -1.98 8.50 1.93
N TRP A 52 -3.26 8.24 2.19
CA TRP A 52 -3.68 7.48 3.36
C TRP A 52 -4.13 6.10 2.95
N LEU A 53 -3.70 5.11 3.72
CA LEU A 53 -4.09 3.72 3.51
C LEU A 53 -4.78 3.21 4.76
N LEU A 54 -5.90 2.51 4.56
CA LEU A 54 -6.56 1.79 5.63
C LEU A 54 -6.30 0.31 5.40
N VAL A 55 -5.61 -0.31 6.34
CA VAL A 55 -5.25 -1.73 6.27
C VAL A 55 -6.09 -2.48 7.26
N THR A 56 -6.87 -3.45 6.78
CA THR A 56 -7.72 -4.29 7.62
C THR A 56 -7.14 -5.69 7.67
N ASN A 57 -6.91 -6.21 8.87
CA ASN A 57 -6.45 -7.57 9.04
C ASN A 57 -7.10 -8.17 10.29
N ASP A 58 -6.65 -9.37 10.67
CA ASP A 58 -7.26 -10.07 11.80
C ASP A 58 -7.07 -9.35 13.13
N SER A 59 -6.07 -8.48 13.21
CA SER A 59 -5.80 -7.71 14.42
C SER A 59 -6.60 -6.42 14.49
N GLY A 60 -7.25 -6.02 13.39
CA GLY A 60 -8.05 -4.79 13.37
C GLY A 60 -7.77 -3.96 12.14
N GLU A 61 -8.06 -2.69 12.26
CA GLU A 61 -7.87 -1.73 11.18
C GLU A 61 -6.78 -0.74 11.57
N TYR A 62 -5.91 -0.43 10.60
CA TYR A 62 -4.82 0.50 10.81
C TYR A 62 -4.84 1.55 9.72
N GLU A 63 -4.85 2.80 10.13
CA GLU A 63 -4.77 3.90 9.17
C GLU A 63 -3.34 4.40 9.13
N ILE A 64 -2.74 4.42 7.93
CA ILE A 64 -1.34 4.73 7.76
C ILE A 64 -1.20 5.76 6.67
N GLN A 65 -0.29 6.70 6.87
CA GLN A 65 0.04 7.67 5.82
C GLN A 65 1.34 7.28 5.15
N VAL A 66 1.33 7.30 3.83
CA VAL A 66 2.54 7.07 3.05
C VAL A 66 3.41 8.30 3.18
N MET A 67 4.58 8.16 3.79
CA MET A 67 5.43 9.31 4.09
C MET A 67 6.54 9.50 3.08
N ALA A 68 7.34 8.46 2.88
CA ALA A 68 8.49 8.58 1.99
C ALA A 68 8.56 7.34 1.13
N LEU A 69 8.77 7.52 -0.16
CA LEU A 69 8.87 6.40 -1.09
C LEU A 69 10.31 6.10 -1.47
N ALA A 70 11.20 7.07 -1.33
CA ALA A 70 12.58 6.89 -1.75
C ALA A 70 13.33 5.87 -0.90
N GLU A 71 12.85 5.61 0.31
CA GLU A 71 13.50 4.66 1.21
C GLU A 71 13.06 3.23 0.98
N LEU A 72 12.15 2.99 0.07
CA LEU A 72 11.67 1.64 -0.21
C LEU A 72 12.72 0.86 -1.00
N ARG A 73 12.74 -0.43 -0.76
CA ARG A 73 13.69 -1.31 -1.43
C ARG A 73 13.35 -1.54 -2.86
#